data_70927c43a21b6cdae3e9044c26c6d48b
#
_entry.id   70927c43a21b6cdae3e9044c26c6d48b
#
_cell.length_a   1.000
_cell.length_b   1.000
_cell.length_c   1.000
_cell.angle_alpha   90.00
_cell.angle_beta   90.00
_cell.angle_gamma   90.00
#
_symmetry.space_group_name_H-M   'P 1'
#
loop_
_entity.id
_entity.type
_entity.pdbx_description
1 polymer ?
#
loop_
_entity_poly.entity_id
_entity_poly.type
_entity_poly.pdbx_seq_one_letter_code
_entity_poly.pdbx_strand_id
1 'polypeptide(L)'
;MTLAIGGHVQRARVCGFIVLFTAAVTFSAHAWSAPCVSPISSCTEWLTVPGTPGRLLLYRTYPLDTKNELVTSALVVIHGASRNADNYYRSALAAGFLADALDTTVIIAPRFAAGKARSDEGQECADKLAADELSWFCGGKENWKNGGAAGFAPGLTSFDVVEQIVRSLARREVFPNLRSIVIAGHSAGGQFAVRYAMANRVQDRVSVAMSYVVANPSSYTYLDVLRPTHAAMISRYPTLAPGYQRVPEPSQKPFVEFENAKACPGYDKWPYGLEERVGYSANVSNADLKRQLVARPVTYLLGELDILPLYGFDSTCSAMAQGPTRLARGVAYTKYVTEVLGAQHRQVIVPACPHSARCMLTSDVSLPVLFPKQ
;
A
#
# COMPACT_ATOMS: atom_id res chain seq x y z
N MET A 1 62.51 -87.86 43.26
CA MET A 1 62.11 -88.52 41.98
C MET A 1 60.62 -88.26 41.84
N THR A 2 60.17 -87.22 41.06
CA THR A 2 58.85 -87.14 40.46
C THR A 2 58.80 -85.82 39.60
N LEU A 3 58.70 -86.02 38.35
CA LEU A 3 58.55 -84.93 37.37
C LEU A 3 57.19 -84.26 37.48
N ALA A 4 57.14 -82.93 37.40
CA ALA A 4 55.91 -82.20 37.17
C ALA A 4 56.01 -81.49 35.81
N ILE A 5 55.06 -81.79 34.91
CA ILE A 5 54.91 -81.22 33.58
C ILE A 5 53.97 -80.03 33.74
N GLY A 6 54.47 -78.81 33.42
CA GLY A 6 53.69 -77.60 33.40
C GLY A 6 53.14 -77.35 31.98
N GLY A 7 51.84 -77.34 31.85
CA GLY A 7 51.15 -76.94 30.59
C GLY A 7 50.87 -75.43 30.53
N HIS A 8 51.42 -74.75 29.53
CA HIS A 8 51.12 -73.39 29.21
C HIS A 8 49.82 -73.27 28.39
N VAL A 9 48.80 -72.66 28.96
CA VAL A 9 47.57 -72.29 28.21
C VAL A 9 47.77 -70.88 27.69
N GLN A 10 47.94 -70.74 26.40
CA GLN A 10 47.94 -69.43 25.68
C GLN A 10 46.50 -68.92 25.54
N ARG A 11 46.17 -67.84 26.22
CA ARG A 11 44.91 -67.11 26.02
C ARG A 11 45.05 -66.11 24.84
N ALA A 12 44.38 -66.43 23.73
CA ALA A 12 44.21 -65.51 22.58
C ALA A 12 43.32 -64.36 23.00
N ARG A 13 43.86 -63.15 22.97
CA ARG A 13 43.07 -61.89 23.14
C ARG A 13 42.50 -61.53 21.78
N VAL A 14 41.19 -61.68 21.60
CA VAL A 14 40.43 -61.14 20.46
C VAL A 14 40.21 -59.67 20.71
N CYS A 15 40.94 -58.77 20.01
CA CYS A 15 40.63 -57.34 19.94
C CYS A 15 39.46 -57.12 19.00
N GLY A 16 38.26 -56.95 19.55
CA GLY A 16 37.08 -56.49 18.78
C GLY A 16 37.22 -54.98 18.48
N PHE A 17 37.44 -54.63 17.22
CA PHE A 17 37.32 -53.23 16.74
C PHE A 17 35.85 -52.89 16.63
N ILE A 18 35.33 -52.03 17.52
CA ILE A 18 34.02 -51.39 17.40
C ILE A 18 34.19 -50.23 16.43
N VAL A 19 33.74 -50.35 15.20
CA VAL A 19 33.64 -49.26 14.23
C VAL A 19 32.37 -48.50 14.57
N LEU A 20 32.53 -47.36 15.25
CA LEU A 20 31.44 -46.38 15.45
C LEU A 20 31.17 -45.66 14.11
N PHE A 21 30.10 -46.05 13.40
CA PHE A 21 29.56 -45.26 12.31
C PHE A 21 28.89 -43.98 12.90
N THR A 22 29.56 -42.85 12.93
CA THR A 22 28.95 -41.56 13.16
C THR A 22 28.25 -41.15 11.88
N ALA A 23 26.93 -41.34 11.78
CA ALA A 23 26.12 -40.72 10.75
C ALA A 23 26.14 -39.20 10.95
N ALA A 24 26.93 -38.48 10.17
CA ALA A 24 26.88 -37.04 10.09
C ALA A 24 25.55 -36.61 9.47
N VAL A 25 24.57 -36.25 10.30
CA VAL A 25 23.35 -35.58 9.83
C VAL A 25 23.76 -34.16 9.39
N THR A 26 23.99 -34.00 8.10
CA THR A 26 24.15 -32.67 7.51
C THR A 26 22.80 -31.97 7.53
N PHE A 27 22.54 -31.15 8.55
CA PHE A 27 21.50 -30.14 8.48
C PHE A 27 21.92 -29.12 7.41
N SER A 28 21.33 -29.20 6.22
CA SER A 28 21.38 -28.11 5.26
C SER A 28 20.66 -26.93 5.90
N ALA A 29 21.41 -26.05 6.56
CA ALA A 29 20.89 -24.76 6.95
C ALA A 29 20.54 -24.00 5.66
N HIS A 30 19.26 -23.96 5.32
CA HIS A 30 18.77 -23.03 4.32
C HIS A 30 19.05 -21.65 4.87
N ALA A 31 20.11 -21.02 4.38
CA ALA A 31 20.42 -19.63 4.71
C ALA A 31 19.31 -18.77 4.05
N TRP A 32 18.30 -18.43 4.83
CA TRP A 32 17.30 -17.44 4.43
C TRP A 32 18.02 -16.12 4.15
N SER A 33 17.81 -15.54 2.98
CA SER A 33 18.40 -14.24 2.67
C SER A 33 17.83 -13.19 3.63
N ALA A 34 18.70 -12.40 4.26
CA ALA A 34 18.26 -11.28 5.07
C ALA A 34 17.46 -10.27 4.21
N PRO A 35 16.50 -9.55 4.81
CA PRO A 35 15.75 -8.54 4.08
C PRO A 35 16.68 -7.43 3.57
N CYS A 36 16.40 -6.93 2.38
CA CYS A 36 17.11 -5.79 1.83
C CYS A 36 16.58 -4.51 2.49
N VAL A 37 17.39 -3.86 3.31
CA VAL A 37 16.97 -2.76 4.19
C VAL A 37 17.50 -1.37 3.78
N SER A 38 17.85 -1.20 2.50
CA SER A 38 18.35 0.05 1.96
C SER A 38 17.86 0.27 0.52
N PRO A 39 17.54 1.50 0.09
CA PRO A 39 17.12 1.76 -1.29
C PRO A 39 18.29 1.84 -2.25
N ILE A 40 19.09 0.80 -2.32
CA ILE A 40 20.22 0.63 -3.25
C ILE A 40 19.82 -0.31 -4.41
N SER A 41 20.64 -0.40 -5.43
CA SER A 41 20.34 -1.18 -6.64
C SER A 41 20.09 -2.66 -6.38
N SER A 42 20.75 -3.26 -5.39
CA SER A 42 20.51 -4.66 -5.00
C SER A 42 19.13 -4.88 -4.32
N CYS A 43 18.50 -3.82 -3.84
CA CYS A 43 17.15 -3.84 -3.28
C CYS A 43 16.08 -3.44 -4.29
N THR A 44 16.42 -3.29 -5.56
CA THR A 44 15.47 -3.00 -6.63
C THR A 44 15.20 -4.24 -7.49
N GLU A 45 14.05 -4.22 -8.14
CA GLU A 45 13.64 -5.24 -9.10
C GLU A 45 12.86 -4.58 -10.23
N TRP A 46 12.98 -5.12 -11.44
CA TRP A 46 12.21 -4.70 -12.58
C TRP A 46 11.03 -5.65 -12.80
N LEU A 47 9.82 -5.15 -12.59
CA LEU A 47 8.59 -5.88 -12.80
C LEU A 47 8.12 -5.72 -14.24
N THR A 48 7.87 -6.82 -14.93
CA THR A 48 7.17 -6.85 -16.22
C THR A 48 5.73 -7.30 -16.03
N VAL A 49 4.83 -6.73 -16.83
CA VAL A 49 3.43 -7.19 -16.89
C VAL A 49 3.27 -8.03 -18.16
N PRO A 50 2.88 -9.30 -18.05
CA PRO A 50 2.76 -10.20 -19.21
C PRO A 50 1.92 -9.61 -20.33
N GLY A 51 2.43 -9.71 -21.58
CA GLY A 51 1.73 -9.22 -22.77
C GLY A 51 1.79 -7.71 -22.99
N THR A 52 2.56 -6.97 -22.18
CA THR A 52 2.73 -5.53 -22.35
C THR A 52 4.21 -5.17 -22.53
N PRO A 53 4.53 -4.13 -23.33
CA PRO A 53 5.89 -3.62 -23.43
C PRO A 53 6.28 -2.86 -22.17
N GLY A 54 7.58 -2.86 -21.87
CA GLY A 54 8.15 -2.09 -20.76
C GLY A 54 8.10 -2.78 -19.41
N ARG A 55 8.74 -2.13 -18.46
CA ARG A 55 8.89 -2.62 -17.09
C ARG A 55 8.81 -1.49 -16.07
N LEU A 56 8.44 -1.85 -14.84
CA LEU A 56 8.34 -0.91 -13.73
C LEU A 56 9.46 -1.18 -12.72
N LEU A 57 10.14 -0.13 -12.26
CA LEU A 57 11.08 -0.21 -11.15
C LEU A 57 10.32 -0.30 -9.82
N LEU A 58 10.71 -1.25 -8.97
CA LEU A 58 10.24 -1.31 -7.58
C LEU A 58 11.40 -1.55 -6.61
N TYR A 59 11.26 -1.07 -5.39
CA TYR A 59 12.10 -1.44 -4.24
C TYR A 59 11.43 -2.59 -3.50
N ARG A 60 12.23 -3.53 -2.96
CA ARG A 60 11.68 -4.70 -2.25
C ARG A 60 12.65 -5.23 -1.19
N THR A 61 12.12 -5.78 -0.09
CA THR A 61 12.94 -6.44 0.93
C THR A 61 13.40 -7.83 0.50
N TYR A 62 12.57 -8.57 -0.21
CA TYR A 62 12.85 -9.92 -0.71
C TYR A 62 12.53 -10.01 -2.20
N PRO A 63 13.30 -10.79 -2.99
CA PRO A 63 12.99 -11.03 -4.41
C PRO A 63 11.60 -11.66 -4.59
N LEU A 64 10.92 -11.26 -5.68
CA LEU A 64 9.57 -11.75 -5.96
C LEU A 64 9.53 -13.10 -6.70
N ASP A 65 10.68 -13.67 -7.01
CA ASP A 65 10.85 -14.94 -7.72
C ASP A 65 11.60 -16.01 -6.92
N THR A 66 12.07 -15.68 -5.72
CA THR A 66 12.85 -16.57 -4.86
C THR A 66 12.00 -17.05 -3.69
N LYS A 67 11.93 -18.40 -3.52
CA LYS A 67 11.15 -19.01 -2.43
C LYS A 67 11.58 -18.50 -1.06
N ASN A 68 10.61 -18.04 -0.26
CA ASN A 68 10.82 -17.60 1.11
C ASN A 68 9.66 -18.05 2.01
N GLU A 69 9.93 -19.02 2.87
CA GLU A 69 8.96 -19.60 3.81
C GLU A 69 8.75 -18.79 5.08
N LEU A 70 9.65 -17.82 5.38
CA LEU A 70 9.52 -16.95 6.55
C LEU A 70 8.47 -15.86 6.34
N VAL A 71 8.23 -15.49 5.09
CA VAL A 71 7.31 -14.41 4.74
C VAL A 71 5.86 -14.83 5.00
N THR A 72 5.20 -14.12 5.92
CA THR A 72 3.79 -14.32 6.27
C THR A 72 2.91 -13.13 5.88
N SER A 73 3.51 -11.96 5.64
CA SER A 73 2.78 -10.74 5.26
C SER A 73 3.50 -9.97 4.15
N ALA A 74 2.77 -9.09 3.47
CA ALA A 74 3.33 -8.16 2.50
C ALA A 74 2.74 -6.76 2.69
N LEU A 75 3.59 -5.73 2.51
CA LEU A 75 3.21 -4.34 2.50
C LEU A 75 3.62 -3.70 1.17
N VAL A 76 2.65 -3.30 0.37
CA VAL A 76 2.87 -2.51 -0.84
C VAL A 76 2.60 -1.04 -0.51
N VAL A 77 3.66 -0.22 -0.50
CA VAL A 77 3.55 1.20 -0.14
C VAL A 77 3.65 2.09 -1.37
N ILE A 78 2.58 2.85 -1.62
CA ILE A 78 2.46 3.75 -2.78
C ILE A 78 2.92 5.16 -2.39
N HIS A 79 3.84 5.71 -3.16
CA HIS A 79 4.46 7.01 -2.94
C HIS A 79 3.48 8.20 -3.15
N GLY A 80 3.90 9.39 -2.69
CA GLY A 80 3.20 10.65 -2.92
C GLY A 80 3.44 11.25 -4.32
N ALA A 81 2.98 12.48 -4.51
CA ALA A 81 3.06 13.20 -5.79
C ALA A 81 4.49 13.40 -6.32
N SER A 82 5.49 13.41 -5.45
CA SER A 82 6.90 13.53 -5.83
C SER A 82 7.48 12.27 -6.48
N ARG A 83 6.77 11.17 -6.53
CA ARG A 83 7.16 9.88 -7.15
C ARG A 83 8.48 9.30 -6.62
N ASN A 84 8.84 9.63 -5.39
CA ASN A 84 10.05 9.25 -4.67
C ASN A 84 9.86 7.92 -3.92
N ALA A 85 9.69 6.83 -4.66
CA ALA A 85 9.44 5.48 -4.12
C ALA A 85 10.53 5.03 -3.12
N ASP A 86 11.79 5.44 -3.32
CA ASP A 86 12.90 5.19 -2.41
C ASP A 86 12.67 5.76 -1.00
N ASN A 87 12.12 6.97 -0.88
CA ASN A 87 11.82 7.59 0.41
C ASN A 87 10.65 6.89 1.13
N TYR A 88 9.65 6.45 0.36
CA TYR A 88 8.54 5.66 0.90
C TYR A 88 9.01 4.27 1.33
N TYR A 89 9.92 3.65 0.58
CA TYR A 89 10.56 2.40 0.97
C TYR A 89 11.31 2.55 2.29
N ARG A 90 12.15 3.60 2.45
CA ARG A 90 12.84 3.91 3.73
C ARG A 90 11.85 4.09 4.89
N SER A 91 10.74 4.77 4.65
CA SER A 91 9.72 5.00 5.69
C SER A 91 9.02 3.70 6.09
N ALA A 92 8.71 2.84 5.11
CA ALA A 92 8.10 1.53 5.35
C ALA A 92 9.08 0.55 6.03
N LEU A 93 10.37 0.58 5.69
CA LEU A 93 11.42 -0.17 6.39
C LEU A 93 11.51 0.25 7.86
N ALA A 94 11.51 1.56 8.13
CA ALA A 94 11.53 2.07 9.51
C ALA A 94 10.28 1.62 10.28
N ALA A 95 9.10 1.65 9.65
CA ALA A 95 7.87 1.15 10.25
C ALA A 95 7.92 -0.38 10.50
N GLY A 96 8.45 -1.16 9.56
CA GLY A 96 8.62 -2.60 9.71
C GLY A 96 9.62 -2.96 10.83
N PHE A 97 10.68 -2.19 10.97
CA PHE A 97 11.62 -2.32 12.09
C PHE A 97 10.95 -2.04 13.43
N LEU A 98 10.21 -0.93 13.55
CA LEU A 98 9.47 -0.57 14.78
C LEU A 98 8.37 -1.59 15.13
N ALA A 99 7.80 -2.25 14.12
CA ALA A 99 6.78 -3.27 14.31
C ALA A 99 7.34 -4.68 14.58
N ASP A 100 8.68 -4.85 14.56
CA ASP A 100 9.37 -6.16 14.61
C ASP A 100 8.85 -7.12 13.52
N ALA A 101 8.70 -6.61 12.30
CA ALA A 101 8.05 -7.31 11.19
C ALA A 101 8.92 -7.48 9.93
N LEU A 102 10.16 -6.97 9.93
CA LEU A 102 11.01 -6.97 8.72
C LEU A 102 11.32 -8.38 8.19
N ASP A 103 11.61 -9.32 9.09
CA ASP A 103 12.01 -10.67 8.70
C ASP A 103 10.87 -11.50 8.10
N THR A 104 9.63 -11.12 8.41
CA THR A 104 8.43 -11.86 7.99
C THR A 104 7.56 -11.11 6.98
N THR A 105 7.99 -9.92 6.56
CA THR A 105 7.21 -9.07 5.66
C THR A 105 7.96 -8.72 4.36
N VAL A 106 7.35 -9.02 3.21
CA VAL A 106 7.79 -8.41 1.95
C VAL A 106 7.28 -6.97 1.89
N ILE A 107 8.19 -6.00 1.97
CA ILE A 107 7.88 -4.59 1.75
C ILE A 107 8.23 -4.24 0.31
N ILE A 108 7.27 -3.66 -0.42
CA ILE A 108 7.42 -3.26 -1.83
C ILE A 108 7.03 -1.79 -1.98
N ALA A 109 7.86 -1.03 -2.69
CA ALA A 109 7.54 0.34 -3.10
C ALA A 109 7.70 0.47 -4.63
N PRO A 110 6.60 0.37 -5.40
CA PRO A 110 6.64 0.56 -6.84
C PRO A 110 6.85 2.04 -7.18
N ARG A 111 7.56 2.32 -8.27
CA ARG A 111 7.80 3.66 -8.78
C ARG A 111 6.89 3.96 -9.97
N PHE A 112 5.86 4.75 -9.77
CA PHE A 112 5.04 5.29 -10.86
C PHE A 112 5.70 6.57 -11.40
N ALA A 113 6.71 6.39 -12.23
CA ALA A 113 7.47 7.49 -12.80
C ALA A 113 6.64 8.27 -13.83
N ALA A 114 6.94 9.56 -13.99
CA ALA A 114 6.33 10.40 -15.00
C ALA A 114 7.43 11.05 -15.86
N GLY A 115 7.46 10.69 -17.12
CA GLY A 115 8.34 11.31 -18.11
C GLY A 115 7.84 12.68 -18.55
N LYS A 116 8.40 13.21 -19.67
CA LYS A 116 7.98 14.48 -20.28
C LYS A 116 6.56 14.47 -20.88
N ALA A 117 5.69 13.59 -20.43
CA ALA A 117 4.31 13.59 -20.87
C ALA A 117 3.58 14.81 -20.30
N ARG A 118 2.96 15.61 -21.15
CA ARG A 118 2.08 16.69 -20.74
C ARG A 118 0.95 16.12 -19.89
N SER A 119 0.69 16.73 -18.74
CA SER A 119 -0.63 16.59 -18.14
C SER A 119 -1.64 17.36 -18.97
N ASP A 120 -2.92 16.98 -18.92
CA ASP A 120 -4.03 17.77 -19.49
C ASP A 120 -4.06 19.20 -18.92
N GLU A 121 -3.37 19.45 -17.83
CA GLU A 121 -3.27 20.71 -17.10
C GLU A 121 -1.96 21.49 -17.39
N GLY A 122 -1.16 21.05 -18.37
CA GLY A 122 0.11 21.70 -18.73
C GLY A 122 1.25 21.51 -17.75
N GLN A 123 1.10 20.65 -16.72
CA GLN A 123 2.16 20.35 -15.77
C GLN A 123 3.20 19.44 -16.40
N GLU A 124 4.44 19.88 -16.48
CA GLU A 124 5.56 19.06 -16.94
C GLU A 124 6.15 18.25 -15.78
N CYS A 125 6.37 16.97 -16.02
CA CYS A 125 7.14 16.10 -15.15
C CYS A 125 8.36 15.59 -15.88
N ALA A 126 9.49 15.51 -15.20
CA ALA A 126 10.77 15.17 -15.78
C ALA A 126 11.53 14.16 -14.92
N ASP A 127 10.91 13.02 -14.61
CA ASP A 127 11.64 11.94 -13.96
C ASP A 127 12.67 11.36 -14.95
N LYS A 128 13.85 10.98 -14.44
CA LYS A 128 14.81 10.21 -15.22
C LYS A 128 14.30 8.78 -15.38
N LEU A 129 14.09 8.35 -16.62
CA LEU A 129 13.59 7.04 -16.98
C LEU A 129 14.68 6.20 -17.61
N ALA A 130 14.67 4.88 -17.36
CA ALA A 130 15.34 3.92 -18.22
C ALA A 130 14.61 3.85 -19.58
N ALA A 131 15.26 3.35 -20.62
CA ALA A 131 14.73 3.36 -21.98
C ALA A 131 13.39 2.65 -22.15
N ASP A 132 13.15 1.62 -21.34
CA ASP A 132 11.96 0.75 -21.33
C ASP A 132 11.14 0.87 -20.02
N GLU A 133 11.39 1.91 -19.23
CA GLU A 133 10.63 2.14 -17.98
C GLU A 133 9.24 2.69 -18.31
N LEU A 134 8.24 2.04 -17.74
CA LEU A 134 6.85 2.49 -17.80
C LEU A 134 6.71 3.87 -17.14
N SER A 135 5.97 4.76 -17.77
CA SER A 135 5.71 6.10 -17.26
C SER A 135 4.25 6.51 -17.43
N TRP A 136 3.80 7.42 -16.60
CA TRP A 136 2.43 7.91 -16.56
C TRP A 136 2.38 9.43 -16.62
N PHE A 137 1.18 9.97 -16.77
CA PHE A 137 0.94 11.40 -16.53
C PHE A 137 1.09 11.73 -15.04
N CYS A 138 1.56 12.93 -14.72
CA CYS A 138 1.72 13.41 -13.35
C CYS A 138 0.56 14.29 -12.86
N GLY A 139 -0.25 14.84 -13.78
CA GLY A 139 -1.44 15.63 -13.51
C GLY A 139 -2.67 15.12 -14.26
N GLY A 140 -3.79 15.82 -14.13
CA GLY A 140 -5.03 15.49 -14.81
C GLY A 140 -5.74 14.22 -14.33
N LYS A 141 -6.84 13.88 -14.98
CA LYS A 141 -7.67 12.73 -14.59
C LYS A 141 -7.03 11.37 -14.94
N GLU A 142 -6.16 11.32 -15.94
CA GLU A 142 -5.49 10.10 -16.41
C GLU A 142 -4.15 9.81 -15.74
N ASN A 143 -3.83 10.49 -14.64
CA ASN A 143 -2.56 10.24 -14.00
C ASN A 143 -2.52 8.90 -13.22
N TRP A 144 -1.32 8.46 -12.84
CA TRP A 144 -1.09 7.17 -12.19
C TRP A 144 -1.93 6.96 -10.90
N LYS A 145 -2.17 8.01 -10.09
CA LYS A 145 -2.95 7.89 -8.85
C LYS A 145 -4.44 7.64 -9.07
N ASN A 146 -4.89 7.77 -10.31
CA ASN A 146 -6.28 7.60 -10.71
C ASN A 146 -6.53 6.32 -11.52
N GLY A 147 -5.52 5.45 -11.66
CA GLY A 147 -5.62 4.27 -12.50
C GLY A 147 -5.46 4.59 -13.99
N GLY A 148 -4.73 5.66 -14.33
CA GLY A 148 -4.46 6.06 -15.70
C GLY A 148 -3.57 5.09 -16.46
N ALA A 149 -3.61 5.15 -17.79
CA ALA A 149 -2.82 4.32 -18.68
C ALA A 149 -1.35 4.74 -18.73
N ALA A 150 -0.44 3.78 -18.96
CA ALA A 150 0.96 4.06 -19.20
C ALA A 150 1.18 4.69 -20.58
N GLY A 151 2.13 5.63 -20.71
CA GLY A 151 2.30 6.47 -21.88
C GLY A 151 2.54 5.73 -23.20
N PHE A 152 3.34 4.65 -23.21
CA PHE A 152 3.59 3.84 -24.42
C PHE A 152 2.95 2.44 -24.37
N ALA A 153 2.14 2.16 -23.35
CA ALA A 153 1.38 0.93 -23.18
C ALA A 153 -0.08 1.27 -22.79
N PRO A 154 -0.88 1.84 -23.69
CA PRO A 154 -2.20 2.41 -23.36
C PRO A 154 -3.22 1.38 -22.84
N GLY A 155 -2.99 0.08 -23.09
CA GLY A 155 -3.79 -1.01 -22.52
C GLY A 155 -3.41 -1.38 -21.09
N LEU A 156 -2.31 -0.82 -20.55
CA LEU A 156 -1.82 -1.09 -19.20
C LEU A 156 -2.02 0.12 -18.30
N THR A 157 -2.72 -0.05 -17.19
CA THR A 157 -2.92 1.02 -16.21
C THR A 157 -2.01 0.84 -14.99
N SER A 158 -1.88 1.89 -14.19
CA SER A 158 -1.16 1.82 -12.91
C SER A 158 -1.80 0.82 -11.92
N PHE A 159 -3.10 0.58 -12.02
CA PHE A 159 -3.80 -0.42 -11.20
C PHE A 159 -3.48 -1.84 -11.67
N ASP A 160 -3.38 -2.10 -12.97
CA ASP A 160 -2.95 -3.41 -13.50
C ASP A 160 -1.55 -3.79 -13.02
N VAL A 161 -0.66 -2.80 -12.87
CA VAL A 161 0.69 -3.02 -12.33
C VAL A 161 0.63 -3.50 -10.88
N VAL A 162 -0.20 -2.87 -10.02
CA VAL A 162 -0.35 -3.33 -8.64
C VAL A 162 -1.05 -4.67 -8.57
N GLU A 163 -2.01 -4.96 -9.47
CA GLU A 163 -2.57 -6.31 -9.60
C GLU A 163 -1.49 -7.34 -9.92
N GLN A 164 -0.52 -7.02 -10.80
CA GLN A 164 0.60 -7.92 -11.10
C GLN A 164 1.49 -8.14 -9.89
N ILE A 165 1.78 -7.10 -9.09
CA ILE A 165 2.50 -7.24 -7.81
C ILE A 165 1.74 -8.20 -6.88
N VAL A 166 0.43 -8.00 -6.71
CA VAL A 166 -0.41 -8.87 -5.87
C VAL A 166 -0.39 -10.32 -6.38
N ARG A 167 -0.48 -10.55 -7.71
CA ARG A 167 -0.39 -11.90 -8.29
C ARG A 167 0.98 -12.53 -8.02
N SER A 168 2.08 -11.77 -8.12
CA SER A 168 3.42 -12.25 -7.81
C SER A 168 3.55 -12.64 -6.34
N LEU A 169 3.00 -11.84 -5.43
CA LEU A 169 2.95 -12.14 -4.00
C LEU A 169 2.10 -13.37 -3.68
N ALA A 170 0.99 -13.57 -4.38
CA ALA A 170 0.07 -14.69 -4.13
C ALA A 170 0.57 -16.04 -4.65
N ARG A 171 1.75 -16.11 -5.29
CA ARG A 171 2.36 -17.37 -5.76
C ARG A 171 2.83 -18.21 -4.57
N ARG A 172 2.14 -19.32 -4.32
CA ARG A 172 2.45 -20.24 -3.21
C ARG A 172 3.81 -20.94 -3.35
N GLU A 173 4.31 -21.10 -4.56
CA GLU A 173 5.65 -21.63 -4.83
C GLU A 173 6.75 -20.66 -4.40
N VAL A 174 6.47 -19.36 -4.30
CA VAL A 174 7.41 -18.31 -3.84
C VAL A 174 7.18 -17.97 -2.37
N PHE A 175 5.95 -17.70 -1.98
CA PHE A 175 5.57 -17.31 -0.63
C PHE A 175 4.51 -18.26 -0.05
N PRO A 176 4.89 -19.50 0.33
CA PRO A 176 3.94 -20.55 0.75
C PRO A 176 3.14 -20.16 1.99
N ASN A 177 3.71 -19.35 2.88
CA ASN A 177 3.12 -18.96 4.16
C ASN A 177 2.50 -17.56 4.16
N LEU A 178 2.43 -16.88 3.00
CA LEU A 178 1.83 -15.54 2.90
C LEU A 178 0.33 -15.61 3.20
N ARG A 179 -0.13 -14.81 4.18
CA ARG A 179 -1.52 -14.78 4.66
C ARG A 179 -2.20 -13.44 4.44
N SER A 180 -1.43 -12.34 4.40
CA SER A 180 -1.98 -10.99 4.26
C SER A 180 -1.16 -10.09 3.35
N ILE A 181 -1.85 -9.24 2.59
CA ILE A 181 -1.27 -8.18 1.77
C ILE A 181 -1.93 -6.86 2.18
N VAL A 182 -1.13 -5.88 2.59
CA VAL A 182 -1.58 -4.52 2.87
C VAL A 182 -1.16 -3.62 1.72
N ILE A 183 -2.12 -2.93 1.09
CA ILE A 183 -1.86 -1.87 0.10
C ILE A 183 -1.99 -0.53 0.81
N ALA A 184 -0.88 0.13 1.07
CA ALA A 184 -0.83 1.40 1.77
C ALA A 184 -0.39 2.53 0.85
N GLY A 185 -0.89 3.74 1.07
CA GLY A 185 -0.44 4.92 0.35
C GLY A 185 -0.65 6.20 1.15
N HIS A 186 0.26 7.17 0.97
CA HIS A 186 0.18 8.46 1.61
C HIS A 186 0.07 9.57 0.57
N SER A 187 -0.71 10.63 0.85
CA SER A 187 -0.88 11.77 -0.06
C SER A 187 -1.48 11.32 -1.41
N ALA A 188 -0.82 11.54 -2.54
CA ALA A 188 -1.24 11.01 -3.83
C ALA A 188 -1.32 9.46 -3.83
N GLY A 189 -0.44 8.77 -3.08
CA GLY A 189 -0.55 7.34 -2.84
C GLY A 189 -1.80 6.95 -2.04
N GLY A 190 -2.24 7.80 -1.12
CA GLY A 190 -3.53 7.63 -0.42
C GLY A 190 -4.72 7.76 -1.36
N GLN A 191 -4.66 8.73 -2.31
CA GLN A 191 -5.65 8.84 -3.39
C GLN A 191 -5.66 7.57 -4.27
N PHE A 192 -4.47 7.04 -4.59
CA PHE A 192 -4.35 5.76 -5.29
C PHE A 192 -5.00 4.63 -4.50
N ALA A 193 -4.64 4.47 -3.23
CA ALA A 193 -5.06 3.33 -2.40
C ALA A 193 -6.59 3.24 -2.26
N VAL A 194 -7.29 4.36 -2.04
CA VAL A 194 -8.76 4.36 -1.94
C VAL A 194 -9.43 4.06 -3.29
N ARG A 195 -8.92 4.59 -4.41
CA ARG A 195 -9.45 4.31 -5.75
C ARG A 195 -9.15 2.88 -6.18
N TYR A 196 -7.97 2.37 -5.84
CA TYR A 196 -7.61 0.99 -6.07
C TYR A 196 -8.47 0.04 -5.23
N ALA A 197 -8.74 0.38 -3.96
CA ALA A 197 -9.62 -0.41 -3.10
C ALA A 197 -11.01 -0.58 -3.70
N MET A 198 -11.58 0.46 -4.32
CA MET A 198 -12.91 0.35 -4.93
C MET A 198 -12.93 -0.31 -6.31
N ALA A 199 -11.80 -0.32 -7.06
CA ALA A 199 -11.83 -0.67 -8.48
C ALA A 199 -11.14 -2.00 -8.82
N ASN A 200 -10.09 -2.43 -8.08
CA ASN A 200 -9.29 -3.60 -8.46
C ASN A 200 -10.12 -4.89 -8.51
N ARG A 201 -9.69 -5.81 -9.37
CA ARG A 201 -10.34 -7.10 -9.58
C ARG A 201 -9.52 -8.27 -9.03
N VAL A 202 -8.28 -7.99 -8.60
CA VAL A 202 -7.35 -9.03 -8.15
C VAL A 202 -7.72 -9.60 -6.79
N GLN A 203 -8.28 -8.79 -5.90
CA GLN A 203 -8.67 -9.25 -4.55
C GLN A 203 -9.62 -10.44 -4.59
N ASP A 204 -10.56 -10.45 -5.52
CA ASP A 204 -11.56 -11.51 -5.66
C ASP A 204 -11.00 -12.76 -6.38
N ARG A 205 -9.71 -12.73 -6.79
CA ARG A 205 -9.02 -13.79 -7.57
C ARG A 205 -7.83 -14.40 -6.84
N VAL A 206 -7.46 -13.87 -5.67
CA VAL A 206 -6.38 -14.40 -4.84
C VAL A 206 -6.93 -14.92 -3.51
N SER A 207 -6.29 -15.94 -2.96
CA SER A 207 -6.69 -16.55 -1.68
C SER A 207 -6.06 -15.87 -0.46
N VAL A 208 -5.22 -14.84 -0.69
CA VAL A 208 -4.55 -14.09 0.38
C VAL A 208 -5.43 -12.94 0.81
N ALA A 209 -5.62 -12.74 2.11
CA ALA A 209 -6.39 -11.64 2.64
C ALA A 209 -5.76 -10.28 2.25
N MET A 210 -6.57 -9.33 1.80
CA MET A 210 -6.11 -7.99 1.43
C MET A 210 -6.78 -6.92 2.27
N SER A 211 -6.02 -5.88 2.62
CA SER A 211 -6.52 -4.66 3.27
C SER A 211 -5.86 -3.41 2.71
N TYR A 212 -6.48 -2.26 2.96
CA TYR A 212 -6.05 -0.99 2.39
C TYR A 212 -5.84 0.05 3.48
N VAL A 213 -4.74 0.79 3.38
CA VAL A 213 -4.39 1.88 4.30
C VAL A 213 -4.28 3.18 3.51
N VAL A 214 -5.17 4.10 3.79
CA VAL A 214 -5.34 5.37 3.08
C VAL A 214 -4.88 6.50 3.99
N ALA A 215 -3.65 7.01 3.77
CA ALA A 215 -3.08 8.04 4.62
C ALA A 215 -3.10 9.42 3.94
N ASN A 216 -3.73 10.39 4.57
CA ASN A 216 -3.75 11.82 4.21
C ASN A 216 -3.93 12.14 2.71
N PRO A 217 -4.88 11.57 1.96
CA PRO A 217 -5.10 11.96 0.58
C PRO A 217 -5.59 13.41 0.48
N SER A 218 -5.23 14.09 -0.61
CA SER A 218 -5.72 15.46 -0.86
C SER A 218 -7.17 15.51 -1.34
N SER A 219 -7.72 14.41 -1.85
CA SER A 219 -9.12 14.31 -2.26
C SER A 219 -9.55 12.84 -2.29
N TYR A 220 -10.85 12.62 -2.24
CA TYR A 220 -11.51 11.33 -2.28
C TYR A 220 -12.46 11.24 -3.48
N THR A 221 -12.92 10.03 -3.79
CA THR A 221 -13.96 9.79 -4.79
C THR A 221 -15.28 9.52 -4.10
N TYR A 222 -16.23 10.43 -4.18
CA TYR A 222 -17.59 10.23 -3.73
C TYR A 222 -18.38 9.42 -4.77
N LEU A 223 -19.28 8.56 -4.32
CA LEU A 223 -20.01 7.64 -5.20
C LEU A 223 -21.40 8.15 -5.59
N ASP A 224 -21.72 9.37 -5.19
CA ASP A 224 -22.96 10.07 -5.47
C ASP A 224 -22.75 11.59 -5.44
N VAL A 225 -23.85 12.35 -5.60
CA VAL A 225 -23.85 13.82 -5.63
C VAL A 225 -23.74 14.49 -4.27
N LEU A 226 -23.74 13.70 -3.17
CA LEU A 226 -23.67 14.24 -1.82
C LEU A 226 -22.27 14.78 -1.50
N ARG A 227 -22.23 15.90 -0.77
CA ARG A 227 -20.98 16.44 -0.23
C ARG A 227 -21.17 16.79 1.25
N PRO A 228 -20.08 16.79 2.02
CA PRO A 228 -20.15 17.05 3.44
C PRO A 228 -20.50 18.49 3.74
N THR A 229 -21.34 18.68 4.74
CA THR A 229 -21.51 19.96 5.43
C THR A 229 -20.47 20.09 6.54
N HIS A 230 -20.44 21.23 7.22
CA HIS A 230 -19.56 21.42 8.38
C HIS A 230 -19.77 20.35 9.46
N ALA A 231 -21.00 19.86 9.64
CA ALA A 231 -21.35 18.81 10.62
C ALA A 231 -20.62 17.47 10.37
N ALA A 232 -20.29 17.17 9.10
CA ALA A 232 -19.56 15.94 8.76
C ALA A 232 -18.05 16.06 9.03
N MET A 233 -17.51 17.29 9.09
CA MET A 233 -16.07 17.54 9.14
C MET A 233 -15.51 17.64 10.55
N ILE A 234 -16.38 17.66 11.57
CA ILE A 234 -15.96 17.82 12.96
C ILE A 234 -15.43 16.49 13.47
N SER A 235 -14.19 16.52 13.91
CA SER A 235 -13.51 15.48 14.67
C SER A 235 -13.68 15.76 16.18
N ARG A 236 -13.62 14.72 17.01
CA ARG A 236 -13.51 14.86 18.48
C ARG A 236 -12.22 15.53 18.92
N TYR A 237 -11.25 15.67 18.01
CA TYR A 237 -9.98 16.31 18.27
C TYR A 237 -10.12 17.80 17.90
N PRO A 238 -9.90 18.70 18.85
CA PRO A 238 -9.90 20.14 18.56
C PRO A 238 -8.73 20.40 17.61
N THR A 239 -9.03 20.66 16.35
CA THR A 239 -8.02 21.10 15.40
C THR A 239 -7.69 22.56 15.68
N LEU A 240 -6.41 22.88 15.71
CA LEU A 240 -5.91 24.24 15.88
C LEU A 240 -6.22 25.14 14.66
N ALA A 241 -6.96 24.64 13.66
CA ALA A 241 -7.28 25.40 12.46
C ALA A 241 -8.28 26.51 12.75
N PRO A 242 -7.95 27.76 12.45
CA PRO A 242 -8.89 28.87 12.54
C PRO A 242 -10.13 28.60 11.68
N GLY A 243 -11.32 28.75 12.24
CA GLY A 243 -12.60 28.50 11.55
C GLY A 243 -13.25 27.13 11.82
N TYR A 244 -12.55 26.18 12.44
CA TYR A 244 -13.11 24.87 12.82
C TYR A 244 -13.90 24.85 14.13
N GLN A 245 -13.90 25.95 14.86
CA GLN A 245 -14.51 26.06 16.19
C GLN A 245 -16.02 26.32 16.18
N ARG A 246 -16.66 26.37 15.00
CA ARG A 246 -18.13 26.44 14.98
C ARG A 246 -18.71 25.09 15.33
N VAL A 247 -19.38 25.03 16.48
CA VAL A 247 -20.26 23.92 16.82
C VAL A 247 -21.34 23.84 15.71
N PRO A 248 -21.58 22.67 15.09
CA PRO A 248 -22.64 22.57 14.09
C PRO A 248 -23.97 22.95 14.71
N GLU A 249 -24.85 23.58 13.93
CA GLU A 249 -26.25 23.63 14.27
C GLU A 249 -26.76 22.20 14.46
N PRO A 250 -27.44 21.88 15.59
CA PRO A 250 -27.87 20.52 15.89
C PRO A 250 -28.78 19.89 14.81
N SER A 251 -29.38 20.72 13.95
CA SER A 251 -30.27 20.33 12.86
C SER A 251 -29.58 20.11 11.51
N GLN A 252 -28.28 20.42 11.38
CA GLN A 252 -27.59 20.32 10.08
C GLN A 252 -27.32 18.88 9.69
N LYS A 253 -27.89 18.43 8.57
CA LYS A 253 -27.55 17.13 7.99
C LYS A 253 -26.07 17.07 7.64
N PRO A 254 -25.37 15.97 7.96
CA PRO A 254 -23.93 15.88 7.70
C PRO A 254 -23.58 15.83 6.19
N PHE A 255 -24.49 15.32 5.36
CA PHE A 255 -24.32 15.24 3.91
C PHE A 255 -25.58 15.75 3.21
N VAL A 256 -25.37 16.56 2.18
CA VAL A 256 -26.41 17.15 1.36
C VAL A 256 -25.96 17.13 -0.13
N GLU A 257 -26.92 17.29 -1.05
CA GLU A 257 -26.57 17.62 -2.43
C GLU A 257 -25.73 18.89 -2.49
N PHE A 258 -24.71 18.89 -3.34
CA PHE A 258 -23.77 20.01 -3.38
C PHE A 258 -24.41 21.25 -3.99
N GLU A 259 -24.71 22.25 -3.18
CA GLU A 259 -25.43 23.45 -3.58
C GLU A 259 -24.71 24.26 -4.67
N ASN A 260 -23.37 24.25 -4.67
CA ASN A 260 -22.55 25.02 -5.63
C ASN A 260 -22.19 24.22 -6.91
N ALA A 261 -22.93 23.17 -7.26
CA ALA A 261 -22.64 22.31 -8.41
C ALA A 261 -22.47 23.10 -9.74
N LYS A 262 -23.29 24.14 -9.95
CA LYS A 262 -23.18 25.01 -11.16
C LYS A 262 -21.86 25.78 -11.23
N ALA A 263 -21.33 26.23 -10.11
CA ALA A 263 -20.06 26.96 -10.03
C ALA A 263 -18.85 26.02 -10.00
N CYS A 264 -19.07 24.73 -9.77
CA CYS A 264 -18.04 23.70 -9.71
C CYS A 264 -18.43 22.45 -10.50
N PRO A 265 -18.51 22.53 -11.83
CA PRO A 265 -19.08 21.47 -12.68
C PRO A 265 -18.27 20.17 -12.73
N GLY A 266 -17.08 20.17 -12.10
CA GLY A 266 -16.23 18.97 -11.98
C GLY A 266 -16.33 18.25 -10.64
N TYR A 267 -17.21 18.69 -9.73
CA TYR A 267 -17.24 18.16 -8.36
C TYR A 267 -17.58 16.68 -8.27
N ASP A 268 -18.35 16.13 -9.19
CA ASP A 268 -18.77 14.71 -9.30
C ASP A 268 -18.08 13.95 -10.45
N LYS A 269 -17.21 14.64 -11.20
CA LYS A 269 -16.39 14.00 -12.24
C LYS A 269 -15.18 13.30 -11.64
N TRP A 270 -14.72 12.27 -12.33
CA TRP A 270 -13.48 11.57 -11.97
C TRP A 270 -12.28 12.53 -11.92
N PRO A 271 -11.48 12.50 -10.86
CA PRO A 271 -11.43 11.51 -9.78
C PRO A 271 -12.18 11.90 -8.49
N TYR A 272 -13.03 12.92 -8.48
CA TYR A 272 -13.77 13.40 -7.29
C TYR A 272 -15.15 12.74 -7.14
N GLY A 273 -15.68 12.23 -8.23
CA GLY A 273 -16.92 11.48 -8.33
C GLY A 273 -16.83 10.40 -9.41
N LEU A 274 -17.98 9.89 -9.86
CA LEU A 274 -18.02 8.76 -10.79
C LEU A 274 -18.26 9.14 -12.25
N GLU A 275 -18.56 10.40 -12.54
CA GLU A 275 -18.77 10.85 -13.91
C GLU A 275 -17.47 10.92 -14.70
N GLU A 276 -17.51 10.63 -15.99
CA GLU A 276 -16.39 10.71 -16.93
C GLU A 276 -15.13 9.92 -16.47
N ARG A 277 -15.31 8.73 -15.91
CA ARG A 277 -14.19 7.87 -15.50
C ARG A 277 -13.31 7.50 -16.69
N VAL A 278 -12.00 7.39 -16.41
CA VAL A 278 -10.96 7.01 -17.38
C VAL A 278 -10.12 5.85 -16.84
N GLY A 279 -9.26 5.32 -17.70
CA GLY A 279 -8.32 4.26 -17.36
C GLY A 279 -9.01 3.01 -16.83
N TYR A 280 -8.43 2.43 -15.78
CA TYR A 280 -8.92 1.18 -15.17
C TYR A 280 -10.38 1.28 -14.72
N SER A 281 -10.76 2.37 -14.07
CA SER A 281 -12.09 2.54 -13.46
C SER A 281 -13.21 2.73 -14.48
N ALA A 282 -12.90 3.11 -15.73
CA ALA A 282 -13.91 3.23 -16.79
C ALA A 282 -14.58 1.89 -17.11
N ASN A 283 -13.88 0.78 -16.85
CA ASN A 283 -14.34 -0.57 -17.15
C ASN A 283 -14.98 -1.28 -15.95
N VAL A 284 -15.29 -0.54 -14.86
CA VAL A 284 -15.94 -1.07 -13.65
C VAL A 284 -17.29 -0.37 -13.49
N SER A 285 -18.36 -1.12 -13.27
CA SER A 285 -19.70 -0.52 -13.09
C SER A 285 -19.77 0.30 -11.79
N ASN A 286 -20.67 1.30 -11.72
CA ASN A 286 -20.89 2.08 -10.50
C ASN A 286 -21.33 1.18 -9.34
N ALA A 287 -22.15 0.16 -9.62
CA ALA A 287 -22.60 -0.79 -8.64
C ALA A 287 -21.43 -1.62 -8.07
N ASP A 288 -20.50 -2.05 -8.92
CA ASP A 288 -19.32 -2.81 -8.50
C ASP A 288 -18.35 -1.94 -7.70
N LEU A 289 -18.09 -0.70 -8.13
CA LEU A 289 -17.26 0.23 -7.37
C LEU A 289 -17.79 0.44 -5.95
N LYS A 290 -19.11 0.65 -5.81
CA LYS A 290 -19.76 0.81 -4.52
C LYS A 290 -19.68 -0.48 -3.69
N ARG A 291 -20.06 -1.62 -4.27
CA ARG A 291 -20.03 -2.93 -3.61
C ARG A 291 -18.63 -3.26 -3.10
N GLN A 292 -17.62 -3.07 -3.93
CA GLN A 292 -16.22 -3.36 -3.59
C GLN A 292 -15.73 -2.44 -2.48
N LEU A 293 -15.98 -1.13 -2.57
CA LEU A 293 -15.58 -0.20 -1.51
C LEU A 293 -16.22 -0.56 -0.17
N VAL A 294 -17.51 -0.87 -0.15
CA VAL A 294 -18.22 -1.20 1.09
C VAL A 294 -17.73 -2.51 1.71
N ALA A 295 -17.44 -3.52 0.88
CA ALA A 295 -17.06 -4.85 1.36
C ALA A 295 -15.59 -4.97 1.78
N ARG A 296 -14.70 -4.12 1.28
CA ARG A 296 -13.25 -4.25 1.48
C ARG A 296 -12.79 -3.56 2.76
N PRO A 297 -11.84 -4.17 3.51
CA PRO A 297 -11.33 -3.56 4.74
C PRO A 297 -10.40 -2.37 4.42
N VAL A 298 -10.87 -1.17 4.72
CA VAL A 298 -10.12 0.08 4.54
C VAL A 298 -9.93 0.76 5.89
N THR A 299 -8.69 1.20 6.16
CA THR A 299 -8.37 2.07 7.29
C THR A 299 -7.86 3.41 6.80
N TYR A 300 -8.47 4.50 7.25
CA TYR A 300 -8.02 5.85 6.99
C TYR A 300 -7.11 6.30 8.12
N LEU A 301 -5.84 6.58 7.79
CA LEU A 301 -4.88 7.22 8.70
C LEU A 301 -4.90 8.72 8.44
N LEU A 302 -5.30 9.51 9.42
CA LEU A 302 -5.46 10.95 9.29
C LEU A 302 -4.52 11.66 10.27
N GLY A 303 -3.56 12.42 9.73
CA GLY A 303 -2.63 13.18 10.56
C GLY A 303 -3.35 14.34 11.25
N GLU A 304 -3.25 14.41 12.56
CA GLU A 304 -3.91 15.41 13.38
C GLU A 304 -3.54 16.86 12.97
N LEU A 305 -2.29 17.05 12.53
CA LEU A 305 -1.76 18.36 12.11
C LEU A 305 -1.75 18.55 10.58
N ASP A 306 -2.40 17.67 9.79
CA ASP A 306 -2.50 17.86 8.34
C ASP A 306 -3.65 18.82 7.96
N ILE A 307 -3.53 20.03 8.48
CA ILE A 307 -4.52 21.11 8.39
C ILE A 307 -4.06 22.29 7.54
N LEU A 308 -2.83 22.24 7.02
CA LEU A 308 -2.28 23.32 6.19
C LEU A 308 -2.31 22.93 4.70
N PRO A 309 -2.49 23.90 3.78
CA PRO A 309 -2.53 23.68 2.34
C PRO A 309 -1.11 23.57 1.74
N LEU A 310 -0.27 22.68 2.30
CA LEU A 310 1.12 22.48 1.90
C LEU A 310 1.27 21.21 1.03
N TYR A 311 2.42 21.09 0.35
CA TYR A 311 2.87 19.87 -0.33
C TYR A 311 1.84 19.28 -1.32
N GLY A 312 1.49 20.03 -2.36
CA GLY A 312 0.55 19.55 -3.40
C GLY A 312 -0.88 19.39 -2.87
N PHE A 313 -1.31 20.30 -2.01
CA PHE A 313 -2.70 20.36 -1.57
C PHE A 313 -3.61 20.65 -2.77
N ASP A 314 -4.63 19.82 -2.95
CA ASP A 314 -5.62 20.02 -3.99
C ASP A 314 -6.61 21.12 -3.57
N SER A 315 -6.47 22.29 -4.19
CA SER A 315 -7.31 23.48 -3.95
C SER A 315 -8.38 23.71 -5.03
N THR A 316 -8.58 22.74 -5.93
CA THR A 316 -9.67 22.81 -6.91
C THR A 316 -11.03 22.90 -6.22
N CYS A 317 -12.01 23.50 -6.87
CA CYS A 317 -13.35 23.60 -6.29
C CYS A 317 -13.93 22.22 -5.94
N SER A 318 -13.63 21.18 -6.75
CA SER A 318 -14.06 19.80 -6.53
C SER A 318 -13.47 19.19 -5.24
N ALA A 319 -12.20 19.47 -4.96
CA ALA A 319 -11.55 19.04 -3.72
C ALA A 319 -12.03 19.87 -2.52
N MET A 320 -12.21 21.20 -2.71
CA MET A 320 -12.72 22.09 -1.64
C MET A 320 -14.17 21.77 -1.26
N ALA A 321 -14.98 21.24 -2.18
CA ALA A 321 -16.31 20.70 -1.88
C ALA A 321 -16.29 19.53 -0.88
N GLN A 322 -15.14 18.89 -0.66
CA GLN A 322 -14.95 17.78 0.29
C GLN A 322 -14.49 18.26 1.68
N GLY A 323 -14.05 19.51 1.80
CA GLY A 323 -13.56 20.09 3.04
C GLY A 323 -12.30 20.97 2.85
N PRO A 324 -12.04 21.86 3.80
CA PRO A 324 -10.98 22.88 3.67
C PRO A 324 -9.56 22.34 3.97
N THR A 325 -9.42 21.20 4.63
CA THR A 325 -8.11 20.58 4.94
C THR A 325 -8.13 19.09 4.66
N ARG A 326 -6.95 18.45 4.53
CA ARG A 326 -6.87 16.99 4.33
C ARG A 326 -7.49 16.23 5.50
N LEU A 327 -7.23 16.67 6.73
CA LEU A 327 -7.85 16.08 7.92
C LEU A 327 -9.38 16.15 7.84
N ALA A 328 -9.94 17.32 7.54
CA ALA A 328 -11.38 17.51 7.43
C ALA A 328 -12.00 16.62 6.34
N ARG A 329 -11.36 16.58 5.17
CA ARG A 329 -11.78 15.71 4.06
C ARG A 329 -11.77 14.23 4.46
N GLY A 330 -10.75 13.80 5.19
CA GLY A 330 -10.62 12.42 5.68
C GLY A 330 -11.69 12.06 6.70
N VAL A 331 -11.94 12.93 7.68
CA VAL A 331 -13.00 12.76 8.68
C VAL A 331 -14.37 12.67 8.00
N ALA A 332 -14.66 13.61 7.11
CA ALA A 332 -15.92 13.64 6.37
C ALA A 332 -16.09 12.40 5.48
N TYR A 333 -15.05 12.02 4.75
CA TYR A 333 -15.13 10.86 3.87
C TYR A 333 -15.31 9.54 4.65
N THR A 334 -14.60 9.37 5.77
CA THR A 334 -14.82 8.18 6.61
C THR A 334 -16.26 8.13 7.09
N LYS A 335 -16.81 9.25 7.55
CA LYS A 335 -18.21 9.35 7.96
C LYS A 335 -19.17 9.05 6.80
N TYR A 336 -18.87 9.55 5.59
CA TYR A 336 -19.65 9.26 4.39
C TYR A 336 -19.69 7.74 4.09
N VAL A 337 -18.55 7.08 4.05
CA VAL A 337 -18.51 5.65 3.70
C VAL A 337 -19.14 4.77 4.79
N THR A 338 -19.08 5.17 6.06
CA THR A 338 -19.65 4.40 7.16
C THR A 338 -21.15 4.67 7.36
N GLU A 339 -21.58 5.93 7.37
CA GLU A 339 -22.95 6.30 7.68
C GLU A 339 -23.89 6.32 6.46
N VAL A 340 -23.36 6.72 5.27
CA VAL A 340 -24.18 6.81 4.05
C VAL A 340 -24.10 5.52 3.24
N LEU A 341 -22.90 4.94 3.10
CA LEU A 341 -22.72 3.72 2.31
C LEU A 341 -22.83 2.42 3.11
N GLY A 342 -22.72 2.48 4.45
CA GLY A 342 -22.80 1.31 5.33
C GLY A 342 -21.51 0.47 5.42
N ALA A 343 -20.36 0.99 5.01
CA ALA A 343 -19.10 0.29 5.08
C ALA A 343 -18.58 0.16 6.52
N GLN A 344 -17.86 -0.95 6.82
CA GLN A 344 -17.21 -1.17 8.12
C GLN A 344 -15.75 -0.68 8.09
N HIS A 345 -15.54 0.56 7.61
CA HIS A 345 -14.21 1.15 7.54
C HIS A 345 -13.75 1.72 8.89
N ARG A 346 -12.44 1.82 9.07
CA ARG A 346 -11.84 2.35 10.30
C ARG A 346 -11.21 3.71 10.04
N GLN A 347 -11.30 4.60 11.04
CA GLN A 347 -10.54 5.84 11.10
C GLN A 347 -9.55 5.77 12.24
N VAL A 348 -8.31 6.18 12.00
CA VAL A 348 -7.27 6.33 13.00
C VAL A 348 -6.68 7.73 12.86
N ILE A 349 -6.78 8.55 13.89
CA ILE A 349 -6.07 9.83 13.96
C ILE A 349 -4.63 9.54 14.41
N VAL A 350 -3.67 10.04 13.63
CA VAL A 350 -2.25 9.93 13.96
C VAL A 350 -1.83 11.19 14.74
N PRO A 351 -1.55 11.08 16.05
CA PRO A 351 -1.31 12.24 16.90
C PRO A 351 -0.08 13.04 16.45
N ALA A 352 -0.16 14.36 16.56
CA ALA A 352 0.91 15.32 16.27
C ALA A 352 1.57 15.15 14.88
N CYS A 353 0.90 14.49 13.93
CA CYS A 353 1.45 14.17 12.64
C CYS A 353 0.94 15.14 11.56
N PRO A 354 1.85 15.91 10.91
CA PRO A 354 1.52 16.74 9.77
C PRO A 354 1.49 15.94 8.47
N HIS A 355 1.51 16.60 7.30
CA HIS A 355 1.60 15.94 6.00
C HIS A 355 2.99 15.33 5.75
N SER A 356 3.30 14.25 6.45
CA SER A 356 4.60 13.57 6.41
C SER A 356 4.43 12.05 6.35
N ALA A 357 4.88 11.44 5.24
CA ALA A 357 4.82 9.99 5.07
C ALA A 357 5.55 9.25 6.20
N ARG A 358 6.72 9.75 6.60
CA ARG A 358 7.49 9.10 7.68
C ARG A 358 6.70 9.10 8.99
N CYS A 359 6.19 10.26 9.42
CA CYS A 359 5.38 10.37 10.62
C CYS A 359 4.15 9.45 10.55
N MET A 360 3.41 9.49 9.43
CA MET A 360 2.21 8.68 9.24
C MET A 360 2.45 7.17 9.29
N LEU A 361 3.58 6.69 8.75
CA LEU A 361 3.87 5.26 8.68
C LEU A 361 4.54 4.72 9.95
N THR A 362 5.33 5.55 10.68
CA THR A 362 6.10 5.10 11.86
C THR A 362 5.44 5.39 13.20
N SER A 363 4.25 5.97 13.22
CA SER A 363 3.51 6.20 14.45
C SER A 363 2.98 4.88 15.04
N ASP A 364 3.04 4.74 16.36
CA ASP A 364 2.58 3.54 17.08
C ASP A 364 1.16 3.12 16.73
N VAL A 365 0.27 4.10 16.49
CA VAL A 365 -1.12 3.83 16.10
C VAL A 365 -1.26 3.31 14.66
N SER A 366 -0.23 3.51 13.82
CA SER A 366 -0.19 3.07 12.42
C SER A 366 0.41 1.67 12.26
N LEU A 367 1.34 1.28 13.11
CA LEU A 367 2.07 0.01 13.01
C LEU A 367 1.13 -1.21 12.97
N PRO A 368 0.11 -1.33 13.86
CA PRO A 368 -0.79 -2.49 13.84
C PRO A 368 -1.69 -2.57 12.59
N VAL A 369 -1.84 -1.45 11.88
CA VAL A 369 -2.63 -1.37 10.64
C VAL A 369 -1.79 -1.74 9.42
N LEU A 370 -0.52 -1.34 9.43
CA LEU A 370 0.44 -1.65 8.36
C LEU A 370 1.00 -3.07 8.47
N PHE A 371 1.16 -3.57 9.69
CA PHE A 371 1.70 -4.90 10.03
C PHE A 371 0.72 -5.62 10.98
N PRO A 372 -0.45 -6.07 10.47
CA PRO A 372 -1.42 -6.74 11.31
C PRO A 372 -0.86 -8.06 11.84
N LYS A 373 -0.86 -8.23 13.17
CA LYS A 373 -0.53 -9.51 13.81
C LYS A 373 -1.64 -10.49 13.50
N GLN A 374 -1.25 -11.68 13.11
CA GLN A 374 -2.13 -12.78 12.71
C GLN A 374 -2.39 -13.72 13.88
#